data_951389f95b88b295e67948ba31059c3a
#
_entry.id   951389f95b88b295e67948ba31059c3a
#
_cell.length_a   1.000
_cell.length_b   1.000
_cell.length_c   1.000
_cell.angle_alpha   90.00
_cell.angle_beta   90.00
_cell.angle_gamma   90.00
#
_symmetry.space_group_name_H-M   'P 1'
#
loop_
_entity.id
_entity.type
_entity.pdbx_description
1 polymer ?
#
loop_
_entity_poly.entity_id
_entity_poly.type
_entity_poly.pdbx_seq_one_letter_code
_entity_poly.pdbx_strand_id
1 'polypeptide(L)'
;MLPLIGLLIGVALGLILKIPVPPSYAKYLGVATLAALDSAFGGIRASLEKEFNDKLFISGFFSNTILAAFIVYMGDRLGVEPLYYAAIVAFGVRLFQNIAVIRRIIFERKYWGQE
;
A
#
# COMPACT_ATOMS: atom_id res chain seq x y z
N MET A 1 -3.72 -10.62 11.95
CA MET A 1 -2.91 -9.41 12.24
C MET A 1 -1.42 -9.59 12.02
N LEU A 2 -0.93 -10.83 12.14
CA LEU A 2 0.49 -11.09 11.95
C LEU A 2 1.01 -10.66 10.56
N PRO A 3 0.29 -10.91 9.45
CA PRO A 3 0.74 -10.42 8.14
C PRO A 3 0.83 -8.91 8.06
N LEU A 4 -0.10 -8.18 8.67
CA LEU A 4 -0.06 -6.72 8.69
C LEU A 4 1.16 -6.21 9.46
N ILE A 5 1.42 -6.81 10.62
CA ILE A 5 2.58 -6.45 11.43
C ILE A 5 3.87 -6.72 10.64
N GLY A 6 3.95 -7.87 9.97
CA GLY A 6 5.09 -8.22 9.13
C GLY A 6 5.31 -7.20 8.00
N LEU A 7 4.23 -6.79 7.35
CA LEU A 7 4.33 -5.79 6.28
C LEU A 7 4.83 -4.44 6.82
N LEU A 8 4.30 -3.99 7.96
CA LEU A 8 4.73 -2.73 8.57
C LEU A 8 6.21 -2.77 8.95
N ILE A 9 6.67 -3.89 9.52
CA ILE A 9 8.08 -4.07 9.85
C ILE A 9 8.91 -4.06 8.57
N GLY A 10 8.48 -4.73 7.53
CA GLY A 10 9.19 -4.77 6.25
C GLY A 10 9.32 -3.41 5.61
N VAL A 11 8.25 -2.61 5.61
CA VAL A 11 8.29 -1.24 5.08
C VAL A 11 9.25 -0.39 5.89
N ALA A 12 9.21 -0.48 7.23
CA ALA A 12 10.11 0.27 8.10
C ALA A 12 11.57 -0.10 7.84
N LEU A 13 11.87 -1.39 7.73
CA LEU A 13 13.23 -1.84 7.42
C LEU A 13 13.69 -1.36 6.05
N GLY A 14 12.80 -1.40 5.05
CA GLY A 14 13.13 -0.92 3.71
C GLY A 14 13.45 0.56 3.66
N LEU A 15 12.80 1.36 4.51
CA LEU A 15 13.08 2.79 4.60
C LEU A 15 14.36 3.10 5.36
N ILE A 16 14.71 2.26 6.34
CA ILE A 16 15.91 2.46 7.17
C ILE A 16 17.17 1.95 6.46
N LEU A 17 17.08 0.77 5.85
CA LEU A 17 18.20 0.15 5.15
C LEU A 17 18.41 0.82 3.80
N LYS A 18 19.62 1.35 3.60
CA LYS A 18 19.98 2.00 2.33
C LYS A 18 20.61 0.97 1.39
N ILE A 19 19.78 0.12 0.83
CA ILE A 19 20.22 -0.89 -0.11
C ILE A 19 20.22 -0.27 -1.51
N PRO A 20 21.36 -0.28 -2.21
CA PRO A 20 21.40 0.26 -3.56
C PRO A 20 20.56 -0.58 -4.52
N VAL A 21 19.71 0.11 -5.30
CA VAL A 21 18.82 -0.54 -6.27
C VAL A 21 19.24 -0.11 -7.67
N PRO A 22 19.46 -1.05 -8.61
CA PRO A 22 19.75 -0.67 -9.99
C PRO A 22 18.63 0.20 -10.57
N PRO A 23 18.98 1.23 -11.37
CA PRO A 23 17.97 2.13 -11.94
C PRO A 23 16.88 1.42 -12.74
N SER A 24 17.21 0.29 -13.38
CA SER A 24 16.24 -0.49 -14.16
C SER A 24 15.11 -1.06 -13.30
N TYR A 25 15.31 -1.25 -11.99
CA TYR A 25 14.32 -1.78 -11.07
C TYR A 25 13.68 -0.71 -10.18
N ALA A 26 14.18 0.52 -10.24
CA ALA A 26 13.70 1.58 -9.35
C ALA A 26 12.20 1.87 -9.50
N LYS A 27 11.69 1.88 -10.73
CA LYS A 27 10.26 2.08 -10.98
C LYS A 27 9.40 1.00 -10.32
N TYR A 28 9.82 -0.26 -10.49
CA TYR A 28 9.10 -1.39 -9.91
C TYR A 28 9.09 -1.33 -8.40
N LEU A 29 10.23 -1.00 -7.82
CA LEU A 29 10.34 -0.88 -6.37
C LEU A 29 9.50 0.27 -5.83
N GLY A 30 9.49 1.41 -6.54
CA GLY A 30 8.69 2.56 -6.15
C GLY A 30 7.20 2.27 -6.12
N VAL A 31 6.69 1.65 -7.19
CA VAL A 31 5.27 1.29 -7.27
C VAL A 31 4.94 0.19 -6.29
N ALA A 32 5.81 -0.80 -6.12
CA ALA A 32 5.61 -1.86 -5.14
C ALA A 32 5.56 -1.31 -3.71
N THR A 33 6.43 -0.34 -3.39
CA THR A 33 6.42 0.32 -2.08
C THR A 33 5.10 1.06 -1.86
N LEU A 34 4.63 1.78 -2.87
CA LEU A 34 3.36 2.50 -2.77
C LEU A 34 2.18 1.52 -2.61
N ALA A 35 2.19 0.40 -3.34
CA ALA A 35 1.18 -0.64 -3.18
C ALA A 35 1.24 -1.26 -1.79
N ALA A 36 2.44 -1.45 -1.24
CA ALA A 36 2.63 -1.95 0.12
C ALA A 36 2.07 -0.98 1.15
N LEU A 37 2.34 0.31 0.99
CA LEU A 37 1.80 1.34 1.88
C LEU A 37 0.27 1.39 1.81
N ASP A 38 -0.30 1.34 0.62
CA ASP A 38 -1.75 1.29 0.45
C ASP A 38 -2.33 0.07 1.17
N SER A 39 -1.72 -1.10 1.01
CA SER A 39 -2.18 -2.31 1.68
C SER A 39 -2.03 -2.22 3.21
N ALA A 40 -0.93 -1.63 3.69
CA ALA A 40 -0.71 -1.46 5.12
C ALA A 40 -1.79 -0.57 5.74
N PHE A 41 -2.07 0.58 5.14
CA PHE A 41 -3.09 1.49 5.65
C PHE A 41 -4.50 0.91 5.45
N GLY A 42 -4.73 0.17 4.37
CA GLY A 42 -5.98 -0.56 4.18
C GLY A 42 -6.20 -1.61 5.26
N GLY A 43 -5.13 -2.31 5.65
CA GLY A 43 -5.18 -3.28 6.74
C GLY A 43 -5.44 -2.62 8.10
N ILE A 44 -4.80 -1.49 8.36
CA ILE A 44 -5.05 -0.73 9.59
C ILE A 44 -6.50 -0.27 9.63
N ARG A 45 -7.02 0.24 8.53
CA ARG A 45 -8.42 0.65 8.42
C ARG A 45 -9.36 -0.51 8.73
N ALA A 46 -9.13 -1.66 8.08
CA ALA A 46 -9.95 -2.84 8.30
C ALA A 46 -9.89 -3.32 9.74
N SER A 47 -8.72 -3.25 10.37
CA SER A 47 -8.54 -3.60 11.77
C SER A 47 -9.36 -2.68 12.68
N LEU A 48 -9.34 -1.37 12.40
CA LEU A 48 -10.13 -0.40 13.18
C LEU A 48 -11.63 -0.60 12.98
N GLU A 49 -12.04 -1.04 11.80
CA GLU A 49 -13.44 -1.35 11.51
C GLU A 49 -13.86 -2.75 12.00
N LYS A 50 -12.93 -3.49 12.62
CA LYS A 50 -13.13 -4.86 13.11
C LYS A 50 -13.49 -5.84 11.98
N GLU A 51 -13.00 -5.59 10.80
CA GLU A 51 -13.24 -6.41 9.61
C GLU A 51 -11.95 -7.01 9.04
N PHE A 52 -10.86 -6.97 9.78
CA PHE A 52 -9.58 -7.47 9.29
C PHE A 52 -9.63 -8.99 9.12
N ASN A 53 -9.18 -9.45 7.95
CA ASN A 53 -9.09 -10.86 7.61
C ASN A 53 -7.72 -11.10 6.99
N ASP A 54 -6.94 -12.01 7.58
CA ASP A 54 -5.58 -12.30 7.13
C ASP A 54 -5.53 -12.76 5.67
N LYS A 55 -6.46 -13.61 5.27
CA LYS A 55 -6.49 -14.13 3.88
C LYS A 55 -6.80 -13.05 2.87
N LEU A 56 -7.78 -12.20 3.18
CA LEU A 56 -8.12 -11.08 2.31
C LEU A 56 -6.97 -10.08 2.24
N PHE A 57 -6.31 -9.83 3.37
CA PHE A 57 -5.17 -8.91 3.41
C PHE A 57 -4.02 -9.43 2.54
N ILE A 58 -3.62 -10.69 2.72
CA ILE A 58 -2.52 -11.28 1.98
C ILE A 58 -2.84 -11.32 0.47
N SER A 59 -4.03 -11.80 0.11
CA SER A 59 -4.41 -11.88 -1.29
C SER A 59 -4.49 -10.51 -1.94
N GLY A 60 -5.03 -9.52 -1.23
CA GLY A 60 -5.10 -8.15 -1.73
C GLY A 60 -3.72 -7.54 -1.92
N PHE A 61 -2.83 -7.73 -0.94
CA PHE A 61 -1.46 -7.22 -1.05
C PHE A 61 -0.75 -7.79 -2.28
N PHE A 62 -0.75 -9.10 -2.44
CA PHE A 62 -0.07 -9.73 -3.58
C PHE A 62 -0.74 -9.37 -4.90
N SER A 63 -2.07 -9.38 -4.98
CA SER A 63 -2.78 -8.99 -6.19
C SER A 63 -2.43 -7.56 -6.62
N ASN A 64 -2.47 -6.63 -5.68
CA ASN A 64 -2.18 -5.23 -5.98
C ASN A 64 -0.72 -5.04 -6.40
N THR A 65 0.20 -5.72 -5.72
CA THR A 65 1.62 -5.63 -6.05
C THR A 65 1.92 -6.20 -7.44
N ILE A 66 1.35 -7.36 -7.75
CA ILE A 66 1.53 -7.99 -9.06
C ILE A 66 0.90 -7.14 -10.16
N LEU A 67 -0.31 -6.61 -9.93
CA LEU A 67 -0.98 -5.75 -10.90
C LEU A 67 -0.18 -4.47 -11.15
N ALA A 68 0.36 -3.87 -10.08
CA ALA A 68 1.19 -2.68 -10.19
C ALA A 68 2.44 -2.95 -11.03
N ALA A 69 3.14 -4.05 -10.74
CA ALA A 69 4.32 -4.45 -11.49
C ALA A 69 3.97 -4.72 -12.96
N PHE A 70 2.83 -5.35 -13.21
CA PHE A 70 2.37 -5.63 -14.56
C PHE A 70 2.10 -4.34 -15.35
N ILE A 71 1.48 -3.35 -14.72
CA ILE A 71 1.22 -2.06 -15.38
C ILE A 71 2.53 -1.36 -15.74
N VAL A 72 3.51 -1.36 -14.83
CA VAL A 72 4.83 -0.77 -15.11
C VAL A 72 5.51 -1.52 -16.26
N TYR A 73 5.46 -2.85 -16.22
CA TYR A 73 6.04 -3.68 -17.27
C TYR A 73 5.40 -3.39 -18.63
N MET A 74 4.07 -3.31 -18.69
CA MET A 74 3.36 -3.00 -19.93
C MET A 74 3.74 -1.61 -20.46
N GLY A 75 3.87 -0.64 -19.55
CA GLY A 75 4.31 0.71 -19.93
C GLY A 75 5.69 0.70 -20.57
N ASP A 76 6.62 -0.04 -19.97
CA ASP A 76 7.98 -0.16 -20.50
C ASP A 76 7.99 -0.89 -21.86
N ARG A 77 7.22 -1.97 -21.98
CA ARG A 77 7.17 -2.75 -23.21
C ARG A 77 6.53 -2.00 -24.37
N LEU A 78 5.51 -1.21 -24.09
CA LEU A 78 4.78 -0.46 -25.11
C LEU A 78 5.36 0.93 -25.36
N GLY A 79 6.36 1.34 -24.57
CA GLY A 79 6.91 2.67 -24.65
C GLY A 79 5.97 3.75 -24.15
N VAL A 80 5.01 3.39 -23.28
CA VAL A 80 4.02 4.32 -22.72
C VAL A 80 4.35 4.56 -21.25
N GLU A 81 5.30 5.47 -20.99
CA GLU A 81 5.68 5.82 -19.62
C GLU A 81 4.52 6.34 -18.77
N PRO A 82 3.52 7.07 -19.31
CA PRO A 82 2.38 7.50 -18.50
C PRO A 82 1.64 6.39 -17.76
N LEU A 83 1.75 5.13 -18.18
CA LEU A 83 1.15 4.01 -17.43
C LEU A 83 1.75 3.86 -16.03
N TYR A 84 3.04 4.15 -15.87
CA TYR A 84 3.70 4.17 -14.56
C TYR A 84 3.04 5.20 -13.64
N TYR A 85 2.80 6.40 -14.16
CA TYR A 85 2.14 7.46 -13.38
C TYR A 85 0.70 7.12 -13.05
N ALA A 86 0.00 6.40 -13.94
CA ALA A 86 -1.36 5.94 -13.66
C ALA A 86 -1.40 5.02 -12.44
N ALA A 87 -0.43 4.10 -12.33
CA ALA A 87 -0.33 3.22 -11.16
C ALA A 87 -0.05 4.02 -9.89
N ILE A 88 0.86 4.99 -9.95
CA ILE A 88 1.18 5.84 -8.80
C ILE A 88 -0.06 6.61 -8.34
N VAL A 89 -0.80 7.21 -9.26
CA VAL A 89 -1.99 7.99 -8.93
C VAL A 89 -3.06 7.09 -8.31
N ALA A 90 -3.30 5.91 -8.88
CA ALA A 90 -4.32 5.00 -8.38
C ALA A 90 -4.04 4.58 -6.94
N PHE A 91 -2.81 4.16 -6.63
CA PHE A 91 -2.45 3.76 -5.27
C PHE A 91 -2.38 4.96 -4.34
N GLY A 92 -1.92 6.11 -4.82
CA GLY A 92 -1.86 7.33 -4.03
C GLY A 92 -3.24 7.77 -3.58
N VAL A 93 -4.22 7.75 -4.47
CA VAL A 93 -5.61 8.11 -4.13
C VAL A 93 -6.16 7.17 -3.06
N ARG A 94 -5.96 5.86 -3.23
CA ARG A 94 -6.42 4.88 -2.26
C ARG A 94 -5.75 5.04 -0.91
N LEU A 95 -4.45 5.34 -0.92
CA LEU A 95 -3.68 5.58 0.30
C LEU A 95 -4.27 6.76 1.08
N PHE A 96 -4.52 7.89 0.41
CA PHE A 96 -5.12 9.05 1.04
C PHE A 96 -6.53 8.76 1.56
N GLN A 97 -7.32 7.98 0.81
CA GLN A 97 -8.66 7.59 1.26
C GLN A 97 -8.60 6.75 2.54
N ASN A 98 -7.67 5.78 2.58
CA ASN A 98 -7.50 4.94 3.76
C ASN A 98 -7.07 5.77 4.97
N ILE A 99 -6.13 6.70 4.77
CA ILE A 99 -5.67 7.60 5.84
C ILE A 99 -6.83 8.46 6.34
N ALA A 100 -7.64 9.00 5.42
CA ALA A 100 -8.78 9.84 5.80
C ALA A 100 -9.80 9.08 6.66
N VAL A 101 -10.10 7.83 6.28
CA VAL A 101 -11.02 7.00 7.06
C VAL A 101 -10.43 6.65 8.42
N ILE A 102 -9.15 6.29 8.47
CA ILE A 102 -8.46 5.99 9.73
C ILE A 102 -8.54 7.21 10.66
N ARG A 103 -8.21 8.38 10.14
CA ARG A 103 -8.27 9.62 10.91
C ARG A 103 -9.67 9.85 11.48
N ARG A 104 -10.69 9.68 10.66
CA ARG A 104 -12.08 9.87 11.09
C ARG A 104 -12.47 8.90 12.20
N ILE A 105 -12.11 7.62 12.05
CA ILE A 105 -12.43 6.61 13.05
C ILE A 105 -11.75 6.95 14.38
N ILE A 106 -10.49 7.35 14.35
CA ILE A 106 -9.74 7.70 15.56
C ILE A 106 -10.39 8.88 16.26
N PHE A 107 -10.76 9.94 15.51
CA PHE A 107 -11.40 11.10 16.09
C PHE A 107 -12.80 10.77 16.65
N GLU A 108 -13.58 9.99 15.94
CA GLU A 108 -14.91 9.58 16.43
C GLU A 108 -14.81 8.77 17.73
N ARG A 109 -13.86 7.84 17.82
CA ARG A 109 -13.63 7.07 19.03
C ARG A 109 -13.19 7.95 20.20
N LYS A 110 -12.39 8.96 19.92
CA LYS A 110 -11.90 9.87 20.95
C LYS A 110 -13.02 10.74 21.52
N TYR A 111 -13.95 11.19 20.67
CA TYR A 111 -15.01 12.11 21.09
C TYR A 111 -16.33 11.43 21.41
N TRP A 112 -16.63 10.31 20.77
CA TRP A 112 -17.94 9.65 20.88
C TRP A 112 -17.88 8.26 21.53
N GLY A 113 -16.72 7.66 21.58
CA GLY A 113 -16.55 6.27 22.06
C GLY A 113 -16.62 6.11 23.58
N GLN A 114 -16.83 7.18 24.32
CA GLN A 114 -16.95 7.15 25.78
C GLN A 114 -18.41 7.02 26.24
N GLU A 115 -19.32 7.01 25.32
CA GLU A 115 -20.74 6.75 25.60
C GLU A 115 -20.98 5.24 25.61
#